data_29ad10056056c726558467da6fc105f2
#
_entry.id   29ad10056056c726558467da6fc105f2
#
_cell.length_a   1.000
_cell.length_b   1.000
_cell.length_c   1.000
_cell.angle_alpha   90.00
_cell.angle_beta   90.00
_cell.angle_gamma   90.00
#
_symmetry.space_group_name_H-M   'P 1'
#
loop_
_entity.id
_entity.type
_entity.pdbx_description
1 polymer ?
#
loop_
_entity_poly.entity_id
_entity_poly.type
_entity_poly.pdbx_seq_one_letter_code
_entity_poly.pdbx_strand_id
1 'polypeptide(L)'
;MKRLQPARAKRRLTKMLQELREGAEKTQIELGQELGWSQSKVQRIENGLTTITKADLYYLLNHFGIRPDGDRFKELDWLGEQARAKPRYGEFRSILTDRNYAAYLEQEEGASSLRQHEPSLVPGILQTERYSMALLHEFLEIDQASERTQEELLERAERIAALRQRRQEDLIGRGAEGMLRAEFLINEAVIRQAIGAEVGDKTVMTQQLKHLQTLARVENVSIGILTFGVGSHRGMQGPFVVLDFAEEDESPLLYVENARGDYATNINEDEIRARINVFQSLQQRAVYGDQFDEVIESAIREM
;
A
#
# COMPACT_ATOMS: atom_id res chain seq x y z
N MET A 1 -10.46 8.34 23.03
CA MET A 1 -9.66 7.45 22.15
C MET A 1 -9.15 8.28 20.99
N LYS A 2 -7.88 8.16 20.58
CA LYS A 2 -7.35 8.86 19.39
C LYS A 2 -8.00 8.27 18.13
N ARG A 3 -8.29 9.13 17.14
CA ARG A 3 -8.84 8.71 15.84
C ARG A 3 -7.96 7.61 15.21
N LEU A 4 -8.57 6.50 14.80
CA LEU A 4 -7.88 5.39 14.16
C LEU A 4 -8.16 5.42 12.67
N GLN A 5 -7.18 4.99 11.87
CA GLN A 5 -7.37 4.90 10.42
C GLN A 5 -8.42 3.82 10.07
N PRO A 6 -9.29 4.04 9.07
CA PRO A 6 -10.40 3.13 8.75
C PRO A 6 -9.97 1.69 8.52
N ALA A 7 -8.90 1.47 7.73
CA ALA A 7 -8.39 0.14 7.46
C ALA A 7 -7.88 -0.57 8.72
N ARG A 8 -7.15 0.15 9.57
CA ARG A 8 -6.67 -0.37 10.86
C ARG A 8 -7.82 -0.69 11.81
N ALA A 9 -8.80 0.22 11.91
CA ALA A 9 -9.99 -0.02 12.72
C ALA A 9 -10.76 -1.25 12.23
N LYS A 10 -10.87 -1.42 10.91
CA LYS A 10 -11.52 -2.57 10.28
C LYS A 10 -10.82 -3.88 10.63
N ARG A 11 -9.47 -3.95 10.50
CA ARG A 11 -8.71 -5.16 10.87
C ARG A 11 -8.87 -5.51 12.32
N ARG A 12 -8.70 -4.54 13.23
CA ARG A 12 -8.86 -4.76 14.67
C ARG A 12 -10.28 -5.23 15.03
N LEU A 13 -11.29 -4.59 14.42
CA LEU A 13 -12.69 -4.99 14.60
C LEU A 13 -12.91 -6.43 14.13
N THR A 14 -12.50 -6.78 12.91
CA THR A 14 -12.72 -8.12 12.35
C THR A 14 -12.03 -9.20 13.18
N LYS A 15 -10.80 -8.97 13.66
CA LYS A 15 -10.11 -9.87 14.58
C LYS A 15 -10.90 -10.08 15.87
N MET A 16 -11.36 -9.01 16.51
CA MET A 16 -12.15 -9.11 17.73
C MET A 16 -13.49 -9.82 17.51
N LEU A 17 -14.13 -9.67 16.34
CA LEU A 17 -15.36 -10.39 16.00
C LEU A 17 -15.09 -11.88 15.78
N GLN A 18 -13.97 -12.23 15.14
CA GLN A 18 -13.52 -13.61 14.98
C GLN A 18 -13.24 -14.27 16.35
N GLU A 19 -12.50 -13.57 17.23
CA GLU A 19 -12.22 -14.04 18.59
C GLU A 19 -13.51 -14.28 19.41
N LEU A 20 -14.54 -13.44 19.23
CA LEU A 20 -15.85 -13.65 19.86
C LEU A 20 -16.50 -14.94 19.40
N ARG A 21 -16.48 -15.23 18.08
CA ARG A 21 -17.03 -16.47 17.53
C ARG A 21 -16.25 -17.69 18.00
N GLU A 22 -14.91 -17.63 17.92
CA GLU A 22 -14.05 -18.74 18.33
C GLU A 22 -14.11 -19.01 19.83
N GLY A 23 -14.15 -17.97 20.64
CA GLY A 23 -14.34 -18.09 22.09
C GLY A 23 -15.70 -18.67 22.49
N ALA A 24 -16.69 -18.60 21.60
CA ALA A 24 -17.99 -19.29 21.74
C ALA A 24 -17.99 -20.70 21.09
N GLU A 25 -16.83 -21.19 20.64
CA GLU A 25 -16.66 -22.49 19.96
C GLU A 25 -17.55 -22.69 18.73
N LYS A 26 -17.86 -21.58 17.97
CA LYS A 26 -18.77 -21.61 16.84
C LYS A 26 -17.99 -21.56 15.51
N THR A 27 -18.44 -22.36 14.54
CA THR A 27 -18.05 -22.21 13.14
C THR A 27 -18.74 -20.99 12.51
N GLN A 28 -18.24 -20.50 11.38
CA GLN A 28 -18.89 -19.44 10.60
C GLN A 28 -20.30 -19.84 10.11
N ILE A 29 -20.52 -21.15 9.88
CA ILE A 29 -21.81 -21.70 9.45
C ILE A 29 -22.82 -21.59 10.60
N GLU A 30 -22.46 -22.06 11.80
CA GLU A 30 -23.31 -22.05 12.97
C GLU A 30 -23.67 -20.62 13.40
N LEU A 31 -22.67 -19.71 13.45
CA LEU A 31 -22.93 -18.31 13.74
C LEU A 31 -23.86 -17.69 12.69
N GLY A 32 -23.68 -18.00 11.40
CA GLY A 32 -24.57 -17.55 10.34
C GLY A 32 -26.02 -18.02 10.56
N GLN A 33 -26.21 -19.30 10.89
CA GLN A 33 -27.54 -19.86 11.17
C GLN A 33 -28.22 -19.17 12.34
N GLU A 34 -27.51 -18.95 13.44
CA GLU A 34 -28.06 -18.30 14.64
C GLU A 34 -28.43 -16.83 14.41
N LEU A 35 -27.65 -16.11 13.58
CA LEU A 35 -27.92 -14.72 13.22
C LEU A 35 -28.90 -14.55 12.05
N GLY A 36 -29.32 -15.64 11.40
CA GLY A 36 -30.07 -15.56 10.14
C GLY A 36 -29.26 -14.99 8.98
N TRP A 37 -27.93 -15.15 9.01
CA TRP A 37 -27.00 -14.70 7.97
C TRP A 37 -26.48 -15.87 7.13
N SER A 38 -26.06 -15.59 5.89
CA SER A 38 -25.32 -16.60 5.12
C SER A 38 -23.90 -16.76 5.65
N GLN A 39 -23.34 -17.96 5.56
CA GLN A 39 -21.92 -18.22 5.84
C GLN A 39 -21.01 -17.22 5.12
N SER A 40 -21.29 -16.95 3.83
CA SER A 40 -20.50 -16.02 3.03
C SER A 40 -20.56 -14.57 3.54
N LYS A 41 -21.64 -14.16 4.23
CA LYS A 41 -21.71 -12.85 4.92
C LYS A 41 -20.78 -12.82 6.10
N VAL A 42 -20.80 -13.85 6.95
CA VAL A 42 -19.91 -13.98 8.12
C VAL A 42 -18.43 -13.98 7.66
N GLN A 43 -18.12 -14.84 6.70
CA GLN A 43 -16.76 -14.94 6.14
C GLN A 43 -16.25 -13.61 5.57
N ARG A 44 -17.06 -12.88 4.79
CA ARG A 44 -16.65 -11.58 4.22
C ARG A 44 -16.42 -10.52 5.29
N ILE A 45 -17.19 -10.54 6.39
CA ILE A 45 -17.01 -9.63 7.52
C ILE A 45 -15.70 -9.98 8.23
N GLU A 46 -15.48 -11.24 8.60
CA GLU A 46 -14.29 -11.70 9.32
C GLU A 46 -13.00 -11.56 8.51
N ASN A 47 -13.06 -11.73 7.19
CA ASN A 47 -11.92 -11.49 6.30
C ASN A 47 -11.72 -10.00 5.95
N GLY A 48 -12.53 -9.10 6.50
CA GLY A 48 -12.45 -7.68 6.21
C GLY A 48 -12.80 -7.30 4.77
N LEU A 49 -13.41 -8.19 3.98
CA LEU A 49 -13.85 -7.91 2.62
C LEU A 49 -15.07 -6.98 2.57
N THR A 50 -15.86 -6.98 3.65
CA THR A 50 -17.04 -6.11 3.81
C THR A 50 -16.99 -5.48 5.19
N THR A 51 -17.18 -4.16 5.27
CA THR A 51 -17.32 -3.47 6.55
C THR A 51 -18.70 -3.76 7.12
N ILE A 52 -18.76 -4.24 8.37
CA ILE A 52 -20.01 -4.53 9.06
C ILE A 52 -20.83 -3.25 9.26
N THR A 53 -22.13 -3.30 8.99
CA THR A 53 -23.03 -2.17 9.27
C THR A 53 -23.20 -1.95 10.77
N LYS A 54 -23.63 -0.76 11.19
CA LYS A 54 -23.88 -0.47 12.62
C LYS A 54 -24.97 -1.39 13.17
N ALA A 55 -26.03 -1.63 12.42
CA ALA A 55 -27.13 -2.50 12.82
C ALA A 55 -26.68 -3.97 12.97
N ASP A 56 -25.94 -4.48 11.98
CA ASP A 56 -25.38 -5.84 12.05
C ASP A 56 -24.41 -6.01 13.22
N LEU A 57 -23.55 -5.01 13.47
CA LEU A 57 -22.63 -5.03 14.61
C LEU A 57 -23.39 -5.12 15.93
N TYR A 58 -24.38 -4.27 16.14
CA TYR A 58 -25.19 -4.27 17.37
C TYR A 58 -25.96 -5.56 17.54
N TYR A 59 -26.50 -6.12 16.46
CA TYR A 59 -27.19 -7.40 16.47
C TYR A 59 -26.27 -8.54 16.90
N LEU A 60 -25.06 -8.58 16.33
CA LEU A 60 -24.03 -9.57 16.68
C LEU A 60 -23.54 -9.42 18.11
N LEU A 61 -23.28 -8.20 18.59
CA LEU A 61 -22.86 -7.95 19.97
C LEU A 61 -23.93 -8.36 20.98
N ASN A 62 -25.21 -8.08 20.70
CA ASN A 62 -26.33 -8.52 21.52
C ASN A 62 -26.44 -10.05 21.56
N HIS A 63 -26.22 -10.73 20.42
CA HIS A 63 -26.22 -12.20 20.35
C HIS A 63 -25.16 -12.81 21.29
N PHE A 64 -23.96 -12.22 21.37
CA PHE A 64 -22.91 -12.62 22.32
C PHE A 64 -23.07 -12.08 23.71
N GLY A 65 -24.21 -11.46 24.04
CA GLY A 65 -24.51 -10.93 25.38
C GLY A 65 -23.63 -9.75 25.81
N ILE A 66 -23.00 -9.06 24.85
CA ILE A 66 -22.16 -7.88 25.10
C ILE A 66 -23.06 -6.68 25.33
N ARG A 67 -23.06 -6.17 26.57
CA ARG A 67 -23.99 -5.13 27.02
C ARG A 67 -23.59 -3.74 26.53
N PRO A 68 -24.52 -2.88 26.08
CA PRO A 68 -24.26 -1.56 25.56
C PRO A 68 -23.54 -0.60 26.52
N ASP A 69 -23.66 -0.80 27.81
CA ASP A 69 -23.02 -0.01 28.86
C ASP A 69 -21.59 -0.46 29.19
N GLY A 70 -21.18 -1.66 28.69
CA GLY A 70 -19.86 -2.25 28.93
C GLY A 70 -18.74 -1.63 28.10
N ASP A 71 -17.51 -1.68 28.61
CA ASP A 71 -16.33 -1.11 27.93
C ASP A 71 -16.02 -1.84 26.62
N ARG A 72 -16.26 -3.16 26.59
CA ARG A 72 -16.07 -3.96 25.35
C ARG A 72 -17.03 -3.55 24.24
N PHE A 73 -18.28 -3.23 24.56
CA PHE A 73 -19.23 -2.70 23.58
C PHE A 73 -18.77 -1.35 23.05
N LYS A 74 -18.37 -0.43 23.93
CA LYS A 74 -17.88 0.91 23.56
C LYS A 74 -16.66 0.83 22.65
N GLU A 75 -15.74 -0.09 22.93
CA GLU A 75 -14.57 -0.32 22.08
C GLU A 75 -14.96 -0.82 20.68
N LEU A 76 -15.81 -1.86 20.59
CA LEU A 76 -16.25 -2.44 19.33
C LEU A 76 -17.11 -1.47 18.51
N ASP A 77 -17.98 -0.70 19.15
CA ASP A 77 -18.77 0.34 18.47
C ASP A 77 -17.88 1.46 17.92
N TRP A 78 -16.93 1.93 18.73
CA TRP A 78 -15.96 2.93 18.29
C TRP A 78 -15.11 2.41 17.11
N LEU A 79 -14.60 1.18 17.18
CA LEU A 79 -13.90 0.55 16.05
C LEU A 79 -14.80 0.46 14.82
N GLY A 80 -16.07 0.10 15.00
CA GLY A 80 -17.07 0.07 13.94
C GLY A 80 -17.29 1.44 13.29
N GLU A 81 -17.34 2.51 14.07
CA GLU A 81 -17.44 3.87 13.56
C GLU A 81 -16.20 4.28 12.75
N GLN A 82 -15.00 4.01 13.27
CA GLN A 82 -13.76 4.29 12.55
C GLN A 82 -13.65 3.46 11.26
N ALA A 83 -14.02 2.17 11.30
CA ALA A 83 -14.00 1.28 10.13
C ALA A 83 -14.96 1.70 9.01
N ARG A 84 -16.05 2.41 9.35
CA ARG A 84 -17.03 2.96 8.39
C ARG A 84 -16.70 4.37 7.91
N ALA A 85 -15.66 5.01 8.45
CA ALA A 85 -15.23 6.32 7.97
C ALA A 85 -14.75 6.22 6.51
N LYS A 86 -14.81 7.35 5.78
CA LYS A 86 -14.34 7.39 4.39
C LYS A 86 -12.83 7.10 4.35
N PRO A 87 -12.38 6.15 3.50
CA PRO A 87 -10.96 5.94 3.25
C PRO A 87 -10.30 7.24 2.78
N ARG A 88 -9.03 7.45 3.13
CA ARG A 88 -8.28 8.68 2.81
C ARG A 88 -8.24 8.96 1.30
N TYR A 89 -8.08 7.90 0.51
CA TYR A 89 -8.02 7.97 -0.96
C TYR A 89 -9.36 7.62 -1.64
N GLY A 90 -10.48 7.72 -0.90
CA GLY A 90 -11.81 7.36 -1.41
C GLY A 90 -12.27 8.16 -2.63
N GLU A 91 -11.77 9.38 -2.80
CA GLU A 91 -12.02 10.25 -3.96
C GLU A 91 -11.41 9.70 -5.27
N PHE A 92 -10.36 8.88 -5.17
CA PHE A 92 -9.69 8.25 -6.31
C PHE A 92 -10.27 6.87 -6.68
N ARG A 93 -11.27 6.39 -5.96
CA ARG A 93 -11.81 5.01 -6.14
C ARG A 93 -12.28 4.72 -7.56
N SER A 94 -12.78 5.72 -8.28
CA SER A 94 -13.27 5.54 -9.66
C SER A 94 -12.17 5.23 -10.69
N ILE A 95 -10.92 5.60 -10.39
CA ILE A 95 -9.76 5.31 -11.25
C ILE A 95 -9.03 4.03 -10.86
N LEU A 96 -9.29 3.51 -9.66
CA LEU A 96 -8.69 2.28 -9.15
C LEU A 96 -9.47 1.09 -9.69
N THR A 97 -9.11 0.65 -10.89
CA THR A 97 -9.76 -0.50 -11.56
C THR A 97 -9.35 -1.82 -10.93
N ASP A 98 -8.13 -1.93 -10.42
CA ASP A 98 -7.66 -3.09 -9.68
C ASP A 98 -8.13 -3.04 -8.23
N ARG A 99 -8.87 -4.09 -7.82
CA ARG A 99 -9.40 -4.21 -6.45
C ARG A 99 -8.31 -4.48 -5.42
N ASN A 100 -7.23 -5.18 -5.82
CA ASN A 100 -6.13 -5.51 -4.93
C ASN A 100 -5.29 -4.27 -4.65
N TYR A 101 -5.06 -3.43 -5.66
CA TYR A 101 -4.39 -2.14 -5.47
C TYR A 101 -5.20 -1.19 -4.59
N ALA A 102 -6.52 -1.11 -4.79
CA ALA A 102 -7.39 -0.32 -3.92
C ALA A 102 -7.35 -0.81 -2.45
N ALA A 103 -7.38 -2.13 -2.26
CA ALA A 103 -7.24 -2.72 -0.93
C ALA A 103 -5.85 -2.46 -0.33
N TYR A 104 -4.78 -2.53 -1.12
CA TYR A 104 -3.43 -2.18 -0.70
C TYR A 104 -3.35 -0.73 -0.19
N LEU A 105 -3.91 0.24 -0.92
CA LEU A 105 -3.91 1.64 -0.50
C LEU A 105 -4.64 1.86 0.83
N GLU A 106 -5.75 1.15 1.06
CA GLU A 106 -6.44 1.17 2.35
C GLU A 106 -5.54 0.64 3.49
N GLN A 107 -4.70 -0.37 3.22
CA GLN A 107 -3.77 -0.94 4.20
C GLN A 107 -2.55 -0.02 4.42
N GLU A 108 -2.00 0.57 3.36
CA GLU A 108 -0.89 1.53 3.43
C GLU A 108 -1.22 2.71 4.36
N GLU A 109 -2.48 3.17 4.34
CA GLU A 109 -2.96 4.22 5.24
C GLU A 109 -2.73 3.89 6.73
N GLY A 110 -2.85 2.63 7.11
CA GLY A 110 -2.68 2.16 8.50
C GLY A 110 -1.29 1.66 8.86
N ALA A 111 -0.36 1.57 7.91
CA ALA A 111 0.96 1.01 8.15
C ALA A 111 1.83 1.91 9.04
N SER A 112 2.66 1.30 9.90
CA SER A 112 3.72 1.96 10.66
C SER A 112 5.08 1.86 9.97
N SER A 113 5.26 0.86 9.09
CA SER A 113 6.44 0.69 8.24
C SER A 113 6.02 0.27 6.84
N LEU A 114 6.72 0.81 5.84
CA LEU A 114 6.59 0.45 4.45
C LEU A 114 7.99 0.10 3.92
N ARG A 115 8.15 -1.10 3.37
CA ARG A 115 9.36 -1.56 2.68
C ARG A 115 9.00 -1.94 1.26
N GLN A 116 9.53 -1.21 0.30
CA GLN A 116 9.27 -1.44 -1.13
C GLN A 116 10.55 -1.70 -1.89
N HIS A 117 10.59 -2.78 -2.64
CA HIS A 117 11.60 -3.04 -3.67
C HIS A 117 11.01 -2.85 -5.06
N GLU A 118 11.71 -2.07 -5.90
CA GLU A 118 11.26 -1.75 -7.25
C GLU A 118 12.42 -1.89 -8.24
N PRO A 119 12.40 -2.94 -9.08
CA PRO A 119 13.51 -3.21 -10.00
C PRO A 119 13.46 -2.44 -11.32
N SER A 120 12.29 -1.92 -11.72
CA SER A 120 12.03 -1.45 -13.08
C SER A 120 11.66 0.02 -13.20
N LEU A 121 10.98 0.58 -12.19
CA LEU A 121 10.46 1.95 -12.21
C LEU A 121 10.78 2.67 -10.90
N VAL A 122 10.66 3.99 -10.88
CA VAL A 122 10.62 4.72 -9.61
C VAL A 122 9.31 4.35 -8.90
N PRO A 123 9.33 3.96 -7.60
CA PRO A 123 8.11 3.71 -6.83
C PRO A 123 7.09 4.84 -6.99
N GLY A 124 5.81 4.51 -7.24
CA GLY A 124 4.79 5.50 -7.56
C GLY A 124 4.66 6.63 -6.53
N ILE A 125 4.86 6.33 -5.24
CA ILE A 125 4.84 7.31 -4.14
C ILE A 125 6.04 8.26 -4.15
N LEU A 126 7.15 7.93 -4.85
CA LEU A 126 8.34 8.77 -4.99
C LEU A 126 8.39 9.51 -6.33
N GLN A 127 7.40 9.33 -7.20
CA GLN A 127 7.40 9.96 -8.52
C GLN A 127 7.04 11.44 -8.44
N THR A 128 7.68 12.24 -9.29
CA THR A 128 7.19 13.58 -9.63
C THR A 128 5.94 13.47 -10.52
N GLU A 129 5.13 14.50 -10.55
CA GLU A 129 3.97 14.56 -11.45
C GLU A 129 4.38 14.37 -12.91
N ARG A 130 5.46 15.05 -13.36
CA ARG A 130 5.97 14.95 -14.74
C ARG A 130 6.43 13.54 -15.11
N TYR A 131 7.14 12.86 -14.20
CA TYR A 131 7.52 11.46 -14.40
C TYR A 131 6.28 10.55 -14.47
N SER A 132 5.31 10.75 -13.57
CA SER A 132 4.06 10.00 -13.59
C SER A 132 3.30 10.20 -14.88
N MET A 133 3.21 11.45 -15.38
CA MET A 133 2.47 11.75 -16.62
C MET A 133 3.16 11.14 -17.85
N ALA A 134 4.50 11.27 -17.98
CA ALA A 134 5.26 10.64 -19.09
C ALA A 134 5.04 9.13 -19.12
N LEU A 135 5.18 8.46 -17.96
CA LEU A 135 4.99 7.01 -17.85
C LEU A 135 3.56 6.57 -18.18
N LEU A 136 2.55 7.31 -17.69
CA LEU A 136 1.14 7.00 -17.91
C LEU A 136 0.71 7.25 -19.34
N HIS A 137 1.27 8.26 -20.00
CA HIS A 137 1.04 8.52 -21.42
C HIS A 137 1.43 7.28 -22.26
N GLU A 138 2.64 6.75 -22.08
CA GLU A 138 3.09 5.55 -22.77
C GLU A 138 2.22 4.32 -22.47
N PHE A 139 1.91 4.07 -21.20
CA PHE A 139 1.14 2.89 -20.81
C PHE A 139 -0.33 2.94 -21.25
N LEU A 140 -0.93 4.12 -21.27
CA LEU A 140 -2.33 4.29 -21.67
C LEU A 140 -2.48 4.31 -23.20
N GLU A 141 -1.45 4.73 -23.96
CA GLU A 141 -1.46 4.58 -25.44
C GLU A 141 -1.45 3.12 -25.88
N ILE A 142 -0.74 2.26 -25.14
CA ILE A 142 -0.70 0.81 -25.43
C ILE A 142 -2.04 0.14 -25.12
N ASP A 143 -2.81 0.65 -24.16
CA ASP A 143 -4.14 0.13 -23.78
C ASP A 143 -5.27 0.58 -24.76
N GLN A 144 -4.90 0.94 -26.02
CA GLN A 144 -5.85 1.32 -27.10
C GLN A 144 -6.87 0.24 -27.46
N ALA A 145 -6.80 -0.94 -26.84
CA ALA A 145 -7.89 -1.94 -26.87
C ALA A 145 -9.13 -1.51 -26.05
N SER A 146 -9.06 -0.41 -25.27
CA SER A 146 -10.21 0.14 -24.57
C SER A 146 -10.94 1.14 -25.46
N GLU A 147 -12.28 1.11 -25.46
CA GLU A 147 -13.17 2.04 -26.18
C GLU A 147 -13.12 3.49 -25.61
N ARG A 148 -12.04 3.88 -24.90
CA ARG A 148 -11.90 5.18 -24.24
C ARG A 148 -11.32 6.22 -25.18
N THR A 149 -11.78 7.46 -25.04
CA THR A 149 -11.23 8.60 -25.75
C THR A 149 -9.88 9.02 -25.18
N GLN A 150 -9.07 9.73 -25.97
CA GLN A 150 -7.81 10.32 -25.47
C GLN A 150 -8.01 11.26 -24.27
N GLU A 151 -9.12 12.02 -24.27
CA GLU A 151 -9.48 12.90 -23.16
C GLU A 151 -9.71 12.12 -21.86
N GLU A 152 -10.47 11.02 -21.91
CA GLU A 152 -10.71 10.14 -20.76
C GLU A 152 -9.41 9.48 -20.24
N LEU A 153 -8.49 9.13 -21.14
CA LEU A 153 -7.18 8.56 -20.78
C LEU A 153 -6.31 9.62 -20.10
N LEU A 154 -6.29 10.85 -20.60
CA LEU A 154 -5.55 11.95 -20.01
C LEU A 154 -6.10 12.32 -18.62
N GLU A 155 -7.42 12.48 -18.48
CA GLU A 155 -8.05 12.71 -17.17
C GLU A 155 -7.69 11.62 -16.16
N ARG A 156 -7.68 10.36 -16.60
CA ARG A 156 -7.29 9.24 -15.75
C ARG A 156 -5.82 9.34 -15.33
N ALA A 157 -4.92 9.69 -16.25
CA ALA A 157 -3.50 9.88 -15.97
C ALA A 157 -3.27 10.98 -14.93
N GLU A 158 -3.91 12.14 -15.11
CA GLU A 158 -3.86 13.28 -14.17
C GLU A 158 -4.34 12.86 -12.76
N ARG A 159 -5.43 12.12 -12.68
CA ARG A 159 -5.95 11.64 -11.39
C ARG A 159 -5.04 10.60 -10.75
N ILE A 160 -4.39 9.72 -11.51
CA ILE A 160 -3.38 8.79 -10.97
C ILE A 160 -2.16 9.56 -10.47
N ALA A 161 -1.67 10.55 -11.22
CA ALA A 161 -0.58 11.41 -10.78
C ALA A 161 -0.94 12.16 -9.49
N ALA A 162 -2.14 12.74 -9.40
CA ALA A 162 -2.65 13.40 -8.20
C ALA A 162 -2.71 12.46 -6.98
N LEU A 163 -3.16 11.21 -7.17
CA LEU A 163 -3.14 10.19 -6.11
C LEU A 163 -1.71 9.92 -5.61
N ARG A 164 -0.73 9.82 -6.53
CA ARG A 164 0.67 9.59 -6.16
C ARG A 164 1.24 10.75 -5.35
N GLN A 165 0.96 12.00 -5.75
CA GLN A 165 1.35 13.19 -5.00
C GLN A 165 0.70 13.21 -3.61
N ARG A 166 -0.58 12.92 -3.53
CA ARG A 166 -1.30 12.86 -2.24
C ARG A 166 -0.71 11.82 -1.30
N ARG A 167 -0.34 10.64 -1.81
CA ARG A 167 0.33 9.59 -1.02
C ARG A 167 1.70 10.06 -0.53
N GLN A 168 2.45 10.78 -1.35
CA GLN A 168 3.77 11.33 -0.97
C GLN A 168 3.63 12.38 0.14
N GLU A 169 2.68 13.31 0.04
CA GLU A 169 2.39 14.29 1.11
C GLU A 169 2.06 13.58 2.43
N ASP A 170 1.22 12.54 2.35
CA ASP A 170 0.84 11.75 3.53
C ASP A 170 2.03 10.96 4.11
N LEU A 171 2.91 10.42 3.27
CA LEU A 171 4.15 9.76 3.69
C LEU A 171 5.02 10.72 4.51
N ILE A 172 5.27 11.92 4.01
CA ILE A 172 6.08 12.94 4.67
C ILE A 172 5.40 13.41 5.96
N GLY A 173 4.10 13.75 5.89
CA GLY A 173 3.34 14.24 7.05
C GLY A 173 3.26 13.23 8.19
N ARG A 174 3.01 11.96 7.87
CA ARG A 174 2.97 10.87 8.88
C ARG A 174 4.34 10.59 9.48
N GLY A 175 5.40 10.80 8.72
CA GLY A 175 6.76 10.71 9.22
C GLY A 175 7.07 11.80 10.24
N ALA A 176 6.69 13.05 9.97
CA ALA A 176 6.83 14.17 10.90
C ALA A 176 6.05 13.95 12.22
N GLU A 177 4.98 13.15 12.18
CA GLU A 177 4.23 12.72 13.38
C GLU A 177 4.81 11.44 14.03
N GLY A 178 5.89 10.87 13.49
CA GLY A 178 6.51 9.62 13.96
C GLY A 178 5.66 8.36 13.74
N MET A 179 4.69 8.42 12.82
CA MET A 179 3.72 7.33 12.61
C MET A 179 4.06 6.40 11.45
N LEU A 180 5.00 6.76 10.57
CA LEU A 180 5.36 5.96 9.40
C LEU A 180 6.85 6.06 9.11
N ARG A 181 7.51 4.91 8.97
CA ARG A 181 8.85 4.76 8.39
C ARG A 181 8.74 4.11 7.03
N ALA A 182 9.42 4.64 6.02
CA ALA A 182 9.40 4.10 4.67
C ALA A 182 10.81 3.86 4.12
N GLU A 183 11.03 2.66 3.60
CA GLU A 183 12.30 2.18 3.08
C GLU A 183 12.10 1.68 1.64
N PHE A 184 12.85 2.27 0.72
CA PHE A 184 12.77 1.95 -0.71
C PHE A 184 14.11 1.43 -1.20
N LEU A 185 14.07 0.35 -1.99
CA LEU A 185 15.22 -0.20 -2.71
C LEU A 185 14.91 -0.20 -4.20
N ILE A 186 15.69 0.53 -4.98
CA ILE A 186 15.56 0.60 -6.43
C ILE A 186 16.83 0.07 -7.10
N ASN A 187 16.68 -0.58 -8.25
CA ASN A 187 17.83 -1.01 -9.03
C ASN A 187 18.45 0.18 -9.78
N GLU A 188 19.76 0.15 -10.02
CA GLU A 188 20.44 1.17 -10.82
C GLU A 188 19.84 1.35 -12.20
N ALA A 189 19.28 0.29 -12.79
CA ALA A 189 18.56 0.38 -14.06
C ALA A 189 17.44 1.41 -14.05
N VAL A 190 16.73 1.58 -12.94
CA VAL A 190 15.63 2.55 -12.78
C VAL A 190 16.10 3.99 -12.99
N ILE A 191 17.27 4.34 -12.45
CA ILE A 191 17.79 5.70 -12.51
C ILE A 191 18.52 6.03 -13.83
N ARG A 192 18.76 5.01 -14.67
CA ARG A 192 19.42 5.17 -15.98
C ARG A 192 18.44 5.11 -17.16
N GLN A 193 17.15 4.92 -16.91
CA GLN A 193 16.11 4.99 -17.94
C GLN A 193 15.90 6.43 -18.39
N ALA A 194 15.63 6.62 -19.66
CA ALA A 194 15.38 7.94 -20.26
C ALA A 194 13.87 8.25 -20.33
N ILE A 195 13.15 8.10 -19.20
CA ILE A 195 11.72 8.39 -19.13
C ILE A 195 11.46 9.86 -19.49
N GLY A 196 10.52 10.10 -20.40
CA GLY A 196 10.19 11.40 -20.96
C GLY A 196 10.83 11.66 -22.33
N ALA A 197 11.81 10.84 -22.77
CA ALA A 197 12.41 10.97 -24.08
C ALA A 197 11.37 10.70 -25.20
N GLU A 198 10.45 9.80 -24.98
CA GLU A 198 9.33 9.44 -25.86
C GLU A 198 8.39 10.61 -26.13
N VAL A 199 8.23 11.52 -25.18
CA VAL A 199 7.46 12.78 -25.32
C VAL A 199 8.36 14.00 -25.63
N GLY A 200 9.65 13.75 -25.96
CA GLY A 200 10.62 14.80 -26.32
C GLY A 200 11.13 15.63 -25.14
N ASP A 201 10.88 15.23 -23.90
CA ASP A 201 11.26 15.96 -22.69
C ASP A 201 12.36 15.23 -21.89
N LYS A 202 13.61 15.48 -22.25
CA LYS A 202 14.78 14.92 -21.55
C LYS A 202 14.97 15.42 -20.12
N THR A 203 14.20 16.41 -19.67
CA THR A 203 14.35 16.96 -18.31
C THR A 203 13.54 16.19 -17.28
N VAL A 204 12.56 15.37 -17.69
CA VAL A 204 11.71 14.58 -16.81
C VAL A 204 12.54 13.75 -15.84
N MET A 205 13.44 12.93 -16.36
CA MET A 205 14.24 12.03 -15.54
C MET A 205 15.24 12.79 -14.67
N THR A 206 15.89 13.83 -15.18
CA THR A 206 16.78 14.69 -14.37
C THR A 206 16.06 15.30 -13.17
N GLN A 207 14.82 15.77 -13.37
CA GLN A 207 14.01 16.31 -12.27
C GLN A 207 13.60 15.22 -11.28
N GLN A 208 13.23 14.05 -11.77
CA GLN A 208 12.90 12.90 -10.93
C GLN A 208 14.10 12.49 -10.06
N LEU A 209 15.30 12.43 -10.60
CA LEU A 209 16.51 12.07 -9.85
C LEU A 209 16.83 13.08 -8.74
N LYS A 210 16.75 14.39 -9.03
CA LYS A 210 16.90 15.44 -8.03
C LYS A 210 15.81 15.37 -6.94
N HIS A 211 14.60 14.97 -7.33
CA HIS A 211 13.52 14.77 -6.38
C HIS A 211 13.82 13.59 -5.43
N LEU A 212 14.37 12.48 -5.93
CA LEU A 212 14.81 11.36 -5.10
C LEU A 212 15.88 11.79 -4.09
N GLN A 213 16.85 12.63 -4.48
CA GLN A 213 17.82 13.20 -3.55
C GLN A 213 17.15 14.05 -2.45
N THR A 214 16.12 14.81 -2.81
CA THR A 214 15.35 15.59 -1.83
C THR A 214 14.60 14.70 -0.85
N LEU A 215 13.92 13.67 -1.34
CA LEU A 215 13.17 12.72 -0.51
C LEU A 215 14.08 11.87 0.38
N ALA A 216 15.28 11.51 -0.08
CA ALA A 216 16.25 10.76 0.72
C ALA A 216 16.77 11.53 1.95
N ARG A 217 16.52 12.86 2.03
CA ARG A 217 16.85 13.71 3.20
C ARG A 217 15.69 13.84 4.19
N VAL A 218 14.51 13.30 3.86
CA VAL A 218 13.37 13.31 4.79
C VAL A 218 13.59 12.24 5.85
N GLU A 219 13.47 12.58 7.12
CA GLU A 219 13.87 11.77 8.27
C GLU A 219 13.28 10.35 8.27
N ASN A 220 12.00 10.21 7.87
CA ASN A 220 11.31 8.93 7.87
C ASN A 220 11.41 8.17 6.54
N VAL A 221 12.18 8.68 5.56
CA VAL A 221 12.33 8.09 4.22
C VAL A 221 13.77 7.63 4.04
N SER A 222 13.95 6.37 3.66
CA SER A 222 15.25 5.82 3.28
C SER A 222 15.17 5.29 1.85
N ILE A 223 16.07 5.75 0.96
CA ILE A 223 16.13 5.30 -0.43
C ILE A 223 17.52 4.73 -0.68
N GLY A 224 17.59 3.45 -1.03
CA GLY A 224 18.83 2.76 -1.40
C GLY A 224 18.85 2.37 -2.88
N ILE A 225 20.03 2.46 -3.51
CA ILE A 225 20.25 2.00 -4.89
C ILE A 225 21.03 0.69 -4.88
N LEU A 226 20.51 -0.31 -5.56
CA LEU A 226 21.21 -1.56 -5.88
C LEU A 226 21.94 -1.36 -7.19
N THR A 227 23.25 -1.10 -7.10
CA THR A 227 24.10 -0.87 -8.28
C THR A 227 24.27 -2.16 -9.10
N PHE A 228 24.63 -2.04 -10.37
CA PHE A 228 24.93 -3.20 -11.24
C PHE A 228 26.02 -4.10 -10.64
N GLY A 229 26.94 -3.53 -9.85
CA GLY A 229 27.99 -4.27 -9.16
C GLY A 229 27.50 -5.26 -8.10
N VAL A 230 26.27 -5.14 -7.65
CA VAL A 230 25.63 -6.10 -6.71
C VAL A 230 25.48 -7.49 -7.34
N GLY A 231 25.37 -7.59 -8.67
CA GLY A 231 25.19 -8.84 -9.39
C GLY A 231 23.78 -9.43 -9.17
N SER A 232 23.66 -10.77 -9.32
CA SER A 232 22.37 -11.43 -9.21
C SER A 232 21.81 -11.43 -7.78
N HIS A 233 20.51 -11.23 -7.66
CA HIS A 233 19.79 -11.24 -6.37
C HIS A 233 18.30 -11.57 -6.53
N ARG A 234 17.67 -12.01 -5.45
CA ARG A 234 16.25 -12.43 -5.47
C ARG A 234 15.26 -11.30 -5.76
N GLY A 235 15.63 -10.04 -5.57
CA GLY A 235 14.81 -8.89 -5.97
C GLY A 235 14.55 -8.80 -7.48
N MET A 236 15.36 -9.46 -8.33
CA MET A 236 15.13 -9.56 -9.78
C MET A 236 13.85 -10.33 -10.16
N GLN A 237 13.21 -11.00 -9.21
CA GLN A 237 11.94 -11.71 -9.44
C GLN A 237 10.72 -10.80 -9.56
N GLY A 238 10.87 -9.50 -9.31
CA GLY A 238 9.83 -8.50 -9.47
C GLY A 238 9.66 -7.58 -8.26
N PRO A 239 8.78 -6.57 -8.40
CA PRO A 239 8.47 -5.61 -7.35
C PRO A 239 7.67 -6.26 -6.22
N PHE A 240 7.83 -5.74 -5.01
CA PHE A 240 6.99 -6.09 -3.87
C PHE A 240 7.00 -4.99 -2.80
N VAL A 241 5.93 -4.94 -2.02
CA VAL A 241 5.81 -4.08 -0.85
C VAL A 241 5.46 -4.93 0.37
N VAL A 242 6.12 -4.66 1.49
CA VAL A 242 5.75 -5.20 2.80
C VAL A 242 5.33 -4.04 3.69
N LEU A 243 4.14 -4.14 4.25
CA LEU A 243 3.61 -3.21 5.24
C LEU A 243 3.64 -3.87 6.61
N ASP A 244 4.23 -3.19 7.61
CA ASP A 244 4.08 -3.59 9.00
C ASP A 244 3.12 -2.63 9.72
N PHE A 245 2.56 -3.09 10.82
CA PHE A 245 1.60 -2.36 11.60
C PHE A 245 2.12 -2.20 13.04
N ALA A 246 1.65 -1.19 13.76
CA ALA A 246 2.19 -0.85 15.07
C ALA A 246 1.80 -1.84 16.19
N GLU A 247 0.75 -2.62 16.01
CA GLU A 247 0.31 -3.61 16.98
C GLU A 247 1.09 -4.92 16.78
N GLU A 248 1.64 -5.48 17.86
CA GLU A 248 2.46 -6.71 17.82
C GLU A 248 1.68 -7.93 17.30
N ASP A 249 0.36 -7.91 17.40
CA ASP A 249 -0.53 -8.98 16.98
C ASP A 249 -1.11 -8.79 15.55
N GLU A 250 -0.74 -7.70 14.86
CA GLU A 250 -1.10 -7.49 13.46
C GLU A 250 -0.03 -8.09 12.53
N SER A 251 -0.39 -9.14 11.77
CA SER A 251 0.49 -9.74 10.77
C SER A 251 0.85 -8.75 9.66
N PRO A 252 2.10 -8.72 9.19
CA PRO A 252 2.49 -7.92 8.05
C PRO A 252 1.67 -8.26 6.80
N LEU A 253 1.52 -7.30 5.90
CA LEU A 253 0.89 -7.50 4.60
C LEU A 253 1.95 -7.47 3.51
N LEU A 254 1.94 -8.48 2.65
CA LEU A 254 2.71 -8.51 1.41
C LEU A 254 1.80 -8.12 0.24
N TYR A 255 2.25 -7.17 -0.56
CA TYR A 255 1.65 -6.82 -1.85
C TYR A 255 2.67 -7.06 -2.97
N VAL A 256 2.23 -7.75 -4.03
CA VAL A 256 3.07 -8.09 -5.18
C VAL A 256 2.35 -7.69 -6.46
N GLU A 257 3.04 -6.92 -7.29
CA GLU A 257 2.59 -6.59 -8.64
C GLU A 257 3.17 -7.60 -9.64
N ASN A 258 2.33 -8.13 -10.53
CA ASN A 258 2.79 -9.02 -11.58
C ASN A 258 1.86 -9.01 -12.80
N ALA A 259 2.36 -9.51 -13.95
CA ALA A 259 1.63 -9.51 -15.22
C ALA A 259 0.33 -10.35 -15.23
N ARG A 260 0.08 -11.19 -14.22
CA ARG A 260 -1.14 -12.00 -14.09
C ARG A 260 -2.19 -11.34 -13.19
N GLY A 261 -1.88 -10.18 -12.65
CA GLY A 261 -2.69 -9.43 -11.69
C GLY A 261 -2.00 -9.33 -10.32
N ASP A 262 -2.23 -8.22 -9.66
CA ASP A 262 -1.67 -7.94 -8.36
C ASP A 262 -2.34 -8.80 -7.29
N TYR A 263 -1.63 -9.11 -6.23
CA TYR A 263 -2.21 -9.73 -5.06
C TYR A 263 -1.65 -9.16 -3.75
N ALA A 264 -2.49 -9.19 -2.71
CA ALA A 264 -2.09 -8.87 -1.35
C ALA A 264 -2.39 -10.06 -0.44
N THR A 265 -1.48 -10.38 0.46
CA THR A 265 -1.65 -11.45 1.44
C THR A 265 -1.09 -11.08 2.80
N ASN A 266 -1.82 -11.44 3.84
CA ASN A 266 -1.38 -11.41 5.23
C ASN A 266 -1.49 -12.81 5.89
N ILE A 267 -1.82 -13.83 5.09
CA ILE A 267 -2.08 -15.22 5.56
C ILE A 267 -0.88 -16.12 5.27
N ASN A 268 -0.18 -15.90 4.16
CA ASN A 268 0.98 -16.70 3.78
C ASN A 268 2.25 -16.20 4.51
N GLU A 269 2.41 -16.59 5.76
CA GLU A 269 3.52 -16.13 6.61
C GLU A 269 4.89 -16.51 6.05
N ASP A 270 5.03 -17.67 5.42
CA ASP A 270 6.31 -18.12 4.86
C ASP A 270 6.72 -17.25 3.67
N GLU A 271 5.77 -16.87 2.81
CA GLU A 271 6.02 -15.97 1.69
C GLU A 271 6.37 -14.55 2.17
N ILE A 272 5.64 -14.03 3.13
CA ILE A 272 5.91 -12.72 3.75
C ILE A 272 7.31 -12.72 4.36
N ARG A 273 7.65 -13.72 5.15
CA ARG A 273 8.98 -13.87 5.77
C ARG A 273 10.09 -13.97 4.72
N ALA A 274 9.85 -14.72 3.64
CA ALA A 274 10.81 -14.82 2.54
C ALA A 274 11.07 -13.46 1.89
N ARG A 275 10.04 -12.64 1.65
CA ARG A 275 10.18 -11.30 1.08
C ARG A 275 10.85 -10.32 2.04
N ILE A 276 10.56 -10.39 3.33
CA ILE A 276 11.27 -9.62 4.36
C ILE A 276 12.77 -9.94 4.34
N ASN A 277 13.14 -11.22 4.33
CA ASN A 277 14.53 -11.66 4.28
C ASN A 277 15.23 -11.20 2.98
N VAL A 278 14.52 -11.23 1.84
CA VAL A 278 15.04 -10.68 0.59
C VAL A 278 15.31 -9.19 0.73
N PHE A 279 14.35 -8.41 1.25
CA PHE A 279 14.53 -6.97 1.44
C PHE A 279 15.74 -6.65 2.33
N GLN A 280 15.86 -7.31 3.48
CA GLN A 280 16.99 -7.13 4.41
C GLN A 280 18.33 -7.46 3.77
N SER A 281 18.41 -8.55 3.00
CA SER A 281 19.62 -8.92 2.27
C SER A 281 20.00 -7.89 1.21
N LEU A 282 19.02 -7.31 0.52
CA LEU A 282 19.25 -6.24 -0.47
C LEU A 282 19.66 -4.93 0.20
N GLN A 283 19.04 -4.60 1.32
CA GLN A 283 19.32 -3.40 2.11
C GLN A 283 20.79 -3.32 2.53
N GLN A 284 21.41 -4.45 2.91
CA GLN A 284 22.83 -4.52 3.26
C GLN A 284 23.79 -4.31 2.08
N ARG A 285 23.29 -4.42 0.85
CA ARG A 285 24.06 -4.33 -0.41
C ARG A 285 23.80 -3.04 -1.18
N ALA A 286 22.80 -2.28 -0.77
CA ALA A 286 22.44 -1.02 -1.39
C ALA A 286 23.34 0.13 -0.94
N VAL A 287 23.50 1.13 -1.78
CA VAL A 287 24.21 2.37 -1.45
C VAL A 287 23.23 3.44 -0.96
N TYR A 288 23.66 4.22 0.02
CA TYR A 288 22.92 5.28 0.69
C TYR A 288 23.79 6.53 0.89
N GLY A 289 23.19 7.64 1.34
CA GLY A 289 23.88 8.87 1.70
C GLY A 289 24.75 9.41 0.57
N ASP A 290 26.02 9.71 0.82
CA ASP A 290 26.93 10.31 -0.15
C ASP A 290 27.11 9.41 -1.38
N GLN A 291 27.19 8.08 -1.21
CA GLN A 291 27.31 7.14 -2.32
C GLN A 291 26.04 7.12 -3.19
N PHE A 292 24.86 7.25 -2.58
CA PHE A 292 23.60 7.40 -3.29
C PHE A 292 23.63 8.66 -4.17
N ASP A 293 24.05 9.81 -3.59
CA ASP A 293 24.14 11.07 -4.33
C ASP A 293 25.16 10.97 -5.49
N GLU A 294 26.32 10.34 -5.30
CA GLU A 294 27.32 10.11 -6.35
C GLU A 294 26.75 9.31 -7.54
N VAL A 295 25.99 8.23 -7.26
CA VAL A 295 25.38 7.39 -8.30
C VAL A 295 24.29 8.17 -9.04
N ILE A 296 23.46 8.94 -8.35
CA ILE A 296 22.45 9.82 -8.95
C ILE A 296 23.09 10.88 -9.84
N GLU A 297 24.13 11.57 -9.37
CA GLU A 297 24.84 12.61 -10.14
C GLU A 297 25.54 12.01 -11.38
N SER A 298 26.07 10.78 -11.28
CA SER A 298 26.60 10.07 -12.45
C SER A 298 25.50 9.81 -13.50
N ALA A 299 24.34 9.33 -13.07
CA ALA A 299 23.21 9.09 -13.97
C ALA A 299 22.74 10.39 -14.65
N ILE A 300 22.66 11.51 -13.90
CA ILE A 300 22.29 12.82 -14.47
C ILE A 300 23.28 13.29 -15.53
N ARG A 301 24.60 13.08 -15.33
CA ARG A 301 25.62 13.48 -16.31
C ARG A 301 25.60 12.69 -17.62
N GLU A 302 25.02 11.48 -17.59
CA GLU A 302 24.93 10.59 -18.76
C GLU A 302 23.68 10.81 -19.61
N MET A 303 22.71 11.62 -19.12
CA MET A 303 21.46 11.99 -19.82
C MET A 303 21.67 13.20 -20.74
#